data_fb7cb7c6c814b347c4341edc368b79f2
#
_entry.id   fb7cb7c6c814b347c4341edc368b79f2
#
_cell.length_a   1.000
_cell.length_b   1.000
_cell.length_c   1.000
_cell.angle_alpha   90.00
_cell.angle_beta   90.00
_cell.angle_gamma   90.00
#
_symmetry.space_group_name_H-M   'P 1'
#
loop_
_entity.id
_entity.type
_entity.pdbx_description
1 polymer ?
#
loop_
_entity_poly.entity_id
_entity_poly.type
_entity_poly.pdbx_seq_one_letter_code
_entity_poly.pdbx_strand_id
1 'polypeptide(L)'
;MIIEFVKVGPITAAGTLKGELAGSYVNGTIQYRSIRIQGGIEIKPKVPTCSVATKQIAVKMSPTGNDFSSKDFSGVGSTTPERDFSIQLNCTGGDLGTSTNAYVTLTDNSNSGNRSNRLSLTPNSEASGVAVQILRNGSPLNFGPIPAPRRTPISGKPETFRKDRGYSRFR
;
A
#
# COMPACT_ATOMS: atom_id res chain seq x y z
N MET A 1 31.22 -26.62 22.15
CA MET A 1 30.74 -26.54 20.75
C MET A 1 29.78 -25.40 20.69
N ILE A 2 29.92 -24.49 19.72
CA ILE A 2 29.11 -23.27 19.57
C ILE A 2 28.47 -23.36 18.17
N ILE A 3 27.20 -22.94 18.04
CA ILE A 3 26.49 -22.86 16.76
C ILE A 3 26.11 -21.41 16.57
N GLU A 4 26.39 -20.86 15.38
CA GLU A 4 25.99 -19.52 14.98
C GLU A 4 25.26 -19.56 13.63
N PHE A 5 24.42 -18.56 13.40
CA PHE A 5 23.73 -18.38 12.12
C PHE A 5 24.41 -17.29 11.31
N VAL A 6 24.78 -17.64 10.08
CA VAL A 6 25.42 -16.70 9.16
C VAL A 6 24.48 -16.38 8.01
N LYS A 7 24.29 -15.08 7.75
CA LYS A 7 23.50 -14.64 6.59
C LYS A 7 24.34 -14.82 5.32
N VAL A 8 23.93 -15.74 4.44
CA VAL A 8 24.63 -16.07 3.17
C VAL A 8 23.98 -15.43 1.94
N GLY A 9 22.84 -14.73 2.11
CA GLY A 9 22.13 -14.09 0.99
C GLY A 9 20.94 -13.26 1.44
N PRO A 10 20.20 -12.63 0.48
CA PRO A 10 19.01 -11.86 0.81
C PRO A 10 17.90 -12.75 1.37
N ILE A 11 17.27 -12.29 2.46
CA ILE A 11 16.09 -12.94 3.05
C ILE A 11 14.88 -12.28 2.42
N THR A 12 14.24 -12.94 1.44
CA THR A 12 13.13 -12.38 0.65
C THR A 12 11.76 -12.91 1.07
N ALA A 13 11.74 -14.03 1.81
CA ALA A 13 10.52 -14.66 2.31
C ALA A 13 10.69 -15.14 3.75
N ALA A 14 9.59 -15.25 4.47
CA ALA A 14 9.59 -15.87 5.78
C ALA A 14 9.77 -17.39 5.66
N GLY A 15 10.51 -17.97 6.61
CA GLY A 15 10.73 -19.40 6.66
C GLY A 15 11.09 -19.88 8.05
N THR A 16 10.86 -21.15 8.33
CA THR A 16 11.22 -21.76 9.60
C THR A 16 12.35 -22.76 9.41
N LEU A 17 13.46 -22.51 10.08
CA LEU A 17 14.56 -23.44 10.16
C LEU A 17 14.27 -24.43 11.28
N LYS A 18 14.18 -25.72 10.96
CA LYS A 18 13.85 -26.81 11.90
C LYS A 18 14.51 -28.11 11.48
N GLY A 19 14.54 -29.05 12.41
CA GLY A 19 15.02 -30.41 12.15
C GLY A 19 16.46 -30.64 12.57
N GLU A 20 17.08 -31.63 11.98
CA GLU A 20 18.43 -32.06 12.29
C GLU A 20 19.46 -31.15 11.58
N LEU A 21 20.43 -30.64 12.34
CA LEU A 21 21.52 -29.83 11.84
C LEU A 21 22.75 -30.66 11.50
N ALA A 22 23.05 -31.66 12.34
CA ALA A 22 24.20 -32.52 12.17
C ALA A 22 23.97 -33.86 12.85
N GLY A 23 24.55 -34.89 12.31
CA GLY A 23 24.57 -36.24 12.89
C GLY A 23 26.00 -36.80 12.92
N SER A 24 26.26 -37.65 13.89
CA SER A 24 27.48 -38.46 13.93
C SER A 24 27.15 -39.92 13.70
N TYR A 25 27.88 -40.57 12.83
CA TYR A 25 27.62 -41.93 12.37
C TYR A 25 28.85 -42.82 12.59
N VAL A 26 28.60 -44.09 12.94
CA VAL A 26 29.62 -45.14 12.92
C VAL A 26 29.52 -45.90 11.60
N ASN A 27 30.65 -46.04 10.92
CA ASN A 27 30.75 -46.71 9.61
C ASN A 27 29.77 -46.16 8.55
N GLY A 28 29.38 -44.89 8.68
CA GLY A 28 28.47 -44.23 7.75
C GLY A 28 27.01 -44.65 7.79
N THR A 29 26.64 -45.60 8.65
CA THR A 29 25.29 -46.18 8.68
C THR A 29 24.57 -46.04 10.01
N ILE A 30 25.25 -46.15 11.12
CA ILE A 30 24.63 -46.13 12.45
C ILE A 30 24.77 -44.73 13.04
N GLN A 31 23.67 -43.99 13.13
CA GLN A 31 23.66 -42.70 13.82
C GLN A 31 23.68 -42.89 15.34
N TYR A 32 24.71 -42.39 16.01
CA TYR A 32 24.83 -42.41 17.45
C TYR A 32 24.65 -41.05 18.13
N ARG A 33 24.66 -39.95 17.36
CA ARG A 33 24.42 -38.60 17.87
C ARG A 33 23.68 -37.77 16.84
N SER A 34 22.72 -36.96 17.30
CA SER A 34 21.97 -35.99 16.51
C SER A 34 21.94 -34.63 17.20
N ILE A 35 22.18 -33.58 16.46
CA ILE A 35 22.03 -32.21 16.90
C ILE A 35 20.85 -31.63 16.14
N ARG A 36 19.80 -31.23 16.86
CA ARG A 36 18.54 -30.77 16.31
C ARG A 36 18.17 -29.39 16.85
N ILE A 37 17.48 -28.59 16.03
CA ILE A 37 16.82 -27.37 16.48
C ILE A 37 15.53 -27.77 17.19
N GLN A 38 15.43 -27.41 18.47
CA GLN A 38 14.20 -27.63 19.23
C GLN A 38 13.21 -26.50 18.94
N GLY A 39 11.97 -26.84 18.58
CA GLY A 39 10.87 -25.90 18.34
C GLY A 39 10.90 -25.15 17.01
N GLY A 40 12.05 -25.09 16.34
CA GLY A 40 12.24 -24.31 15.11
C GLY A 40 12.56 -22.83 15.37
N ILE A 41 13.27 -22.23 14.40
CA ILE A 41 13.65 -20.82 14.42
C ILE A 41 12.99 -20.15 13.22
N GLU A 42 12.11 -19.18 13.47
CA GLU A 42 11.47 -18.41 12.41
C GLU A 42 12.40 -17.28 11.94
N ILE A 43 12.64 -17.24 10.64
CA ILE A 43 13.40 -16.19 9.97
C ILE A 43 12.43 -15.39 9.12
N LYS A 44 12.38 -14.07 9.37
CA LYS A 44 11.50 -13.14 8.64
C LYS A 44 12.32 -12.06 7.95
N PRO A 45 11.98 -11.69 6.70
CA PRO A 45 12.58 -10.53 6.07
C PRO A 45 12.11 -9.26 6.78
N LYS A 46 13.00 -8.28 6.87
CA LYS A 46 12.62 -6.94 7.28
C LYS A 46 11.94 -6.25 6.09
N VAL A 47 10.67 -5.84 6.27
CA VAL A 47 9.94 -5.07 5.25
C VAL A 47 10.19 -3.57 5.41
N PRO A 48 10.14 -2.77 4.33
CA PRO A 48 10.31 -1.32 4.43
C PRO A 48 9.14 -0.67 5.16
N THR A 49 9.42 0.42 5.87
CA THR A 49 8.43 1.29 6.50
C THR A 49 8.27 2.55 5.66
N CYS A 50 7.02 2.96 5.40
CA CYS A 50 6.73 4.12 4.57
C CYS A 50 6.03 5.22 5.36
N SER A 51 6.36 6.46 5.04
CA SER A 51 5.70 7.67 5.53
C SER A 51 5.22 8.54 4.37
N VAL A 52 4.14 9.31 4.57
CA VAL A 52 3.64 10.25 3.57
C VAL A 52 4.56 11.46 3.52
N ALA A 53 5.13 11.75 2.34
CA ALA A 53 6.00 12.91 2.13
C ALA A 53 5.19 14.20 1.99
N THR A 54 4.06 14.14 1.27
CA THR A 54 3.21 15.31 0.99
C THR A 54 1.94 15.22 1.82
N LYS A 55 1.84 16.06 2.86
CA LYS A 55 0.69 16.05 3.80
C LYS A 55 -0.54 16.77 3.25
N GLN A 56 -0.35 17.73 2.35
CA GLN A 56 -1.41 18.52 1.72
C GLN A 56 -1.15 18.61 0.22
N ILE A 57 -2.20 18.47 -0.57
CA ILE A 57 -2.15 18.57 -2.03
C ILE A 57 -3.25 19.51 -2.45
N ALA A 58 -2.88 20.62 -3.09
CA ALA A 58 -3.82 21.53 -3.74
C ALA A 58 -3.99 21.14 -5.20
N VAL A 59 -5.20 20.81 -5.59
CA VAL A 59 -5.54 20.44 -6.97
C VAL A 59 -6.31 21.58 -7.61
N LYS A 60 -5.73 22.20 -8.65
CA LYS A 60 -6.42 23.21 -9.46
C LYS A 60 -7.36 22.51 -10.44
N MET A 61 -8.66 22.63 -10.20
CA MET A 61 -9.68 21.96 -11.02
C MET A 61 -9.83 22.63 -12.39
N SER A 62 -9.87 23.97 -12.44
CA SER A 62 -9.97 24.70 -13.71
C SER A 62 -8.60 24.93 -14.37
N PRO A 63 -8.48 24.78 -15.70
CA PRO A 63 -7.22 25.03 -16.42
C PRO A 63 -6.90 26.52 -16.58
N THR A 64 -7.91 27.38 -16.67
CA THR A 64 -7.77 28.81 -17.00
C THR A 64 -8.01 29.75 -15.83
N GLY A 65 -8.51 29.23 -14.72
CA GLY A 65 -8.87 30.01 -13.54
C GLY A 65 -9.46 29.09 -12.47
N ASN A 66 -10.36 29.64 -11.65
CA ASN A 66 -11.05 28.87 -10.61
C ASN A 66 -12.50 28.58 -10.96
N ASP A 67 -12.93 28.87 -12.20
CA ASP A 67 -14.33 28.91 -12.57
C ASP A 67 -14.69 27.75 -13.50
N PHE A 68 -15.82 27.12 -13.22
CA PHE A 68 -16.57 26.32 -14.16
C PHE A 68 -17.92 27.01 -14.38
N SER A 69 -18.37 27.05 -15.64
CA SER A 69 -19.69 27.54 -16.00
C SER A 69 -20.64 26.36 -16.29
N SER A 70 -21.93 26.66 -16.32
CA SER A 70 -22.92 25.64 -16.72
C SER A 70 -22.71 25.09 -18.14
N LYS A 71 -21.97 25.82 -18.99
CA LYS A 71 -21.61 25.42 -20.35
C LYS A 71 -20.55 24.31 -20.40
N ASP A 72 -19.79 24.16 -19.31
CA ASP A 72 -18.78 23.10 -19.19
C ASP A 72 -19.40 21.73 -18.89
N PHE A 73 -20.72 21.71 -18.67
CA PHE A 73 -21.50 20.49 -18.40
C PHE A 73 -22.61 20.35 -19.43
N SER A 74 -22.66 19.20 -20.09
CA SER A 74 -23.66 18.90 -21.12
C SER A 74 -24.98 18.35 -20.54
N GLY A 75 -25.08 18.19 -19.23
CA GLY A 75 -26.26 17.67 -18.56
C GLY A 75 -25.93 16.85 -17.30
N VAL A 76 -26.95 16.28 -16.67
CA VAL A 76 -26.77 15.45 -15.50
C VAL A 76 -25.91 14.23 -15.82
N GLY A 77 -24.85 14.04 -15.03
CA GLY A 77 -23.89 12.95 -15.23
C GLY A 77 -22.69 13.30 -16.09
N SER A 78 -22.67 14.48 -16.74
CA SER A 78 -21.47 14.94 -17.44
C SER A 78 -20.35 15.31 -16.47
N THR A 79 -19.11 15.21 -16.93
CA THR A 79 -17.92 15.48 -16.15
C THR A 79 -17.02 16.51 -16.82
N THR A 80 -16.27 17.26 -16.03
CA THR A 80 -15.19 18.10 -16.52
C THR A 80 -13.94 17.28 -16.85
N PRO A 81 -12.95 17.85 -17.56
CA PRO A 81 -11.66 17.17 -17.74
C PRO A 81 -11.01 16.81 -16.39
N GLU A 82 -10.42 15.64 -16.33
CA GLU A 82 -9.73 15.11 -15.13
C GLU A 82 -8.51 15.94 -14.79
N ARG A 83 -8.15 15.99 -13.51
CA ARG A 83 -6.94 16.61 -12.96
C ARG A 83 -6.16 15.61 -12.15
N ASP A 84 -4.94 15.38 -12.57
CA ASP A 84 -4.04 14.46 -11.89
C ASP A 84 -3.48 15.06 -10.60
N PHE A 85 -3.36 14.23 -9.59
CA PHE A 85 -2.54 14.50 -8.41
C PHE A 85 -1.80 13.25 -7.98
N SER A 86 -0.75 13.40 -7.21
CA SER A 86 0.04 12.27 -6.73
C SER A 86 0.32 12.37 -5.24
N ILE A 87 0.23 11.23 -4.54
CA ILE A 87 0.64 11.10 -3.15
C ILE A 87 2.02 10.46 -3.14
N GLN A 88 3.00 11.17 -2.55
CA GLN A 88 4.36 10.68 -2.47
C GLN A 88 4.60 9.99 -1.12
N LEU A 89 5.19 8.80 -1.17
CA LEU A 89 5.59 8.02 -0.01
C LEU A 89 7.12 7.90 0.03
N ASN A 90 7.70 8.17 1.19
CA ASN A 90 9.10 7.90 1.49
C ASN A 90 9.19 6.57 2.24
N CYS A 91 9.80 5.57 1.62
CA CYS A 91 9.95 4.24 2.19
C CYS A 91 11.42 3.97 2.53
N THR A 92 11.69 3.60 3.77
CA THR A 92 13.05 3.36 4.27
C THR A 92 13.16 2.00 4.96
N GLY A 93 14.40 1.53 5.12
CA GLY A 93 14.65 0.21 5.71
C GLY A 93 14.29 -0.94 4.77
N GLY A 94 14.03 -2.10 5.35
CA GLY A 94 13.76 -3.32 4.60
C GLY A 94 15.02 -4.01 4.06
N ASP A 95 14.91 -5.31 3.86
CA ASP A 95 15.93 -6.12 3.21
C ASP A 95 15.82 -6.00 1.68
N LEU A 96 16.90 -6.32 0.98
CA LEU A 96 16.92 -6.29 -0.48
C LEU A 96 15.86 -7.23 -1.07
N GLY A 97 15.06 -6.74 -2.02
CA GLY A 97 13.99 -7.51 -2.66
C GLY A 97 12.69 -7.60 -1.86
N THR A 98 12.61 -6.97 -0.67
CA THR A 98 11.35 -6.90 0.09
C THR A 98 10.47 -5.76 -0.38
N SER A 99 9.16 -5.94 -0.22
CA SER A 99 8.15 -4.93 -0.56
C SER A 99 7.11 -4.80 0.56
N THR A 100 6.43 -3.66 0.60
CA THR A 100 5.28 -3.44 1.47
C THR A 100 4.10 -2.95 0.65
N ASN A 101 2.88 -3.28 1.07
CA ASN A 101 1.67 -2.79 0.46
C ASN A 101 1.21 -1.53 1.18
N ALA A 102 0.93 -0.47 0.43
CA ALA A 102 0.29 0.72 0.96
C ALA A 102 -1.21 0.68 0.66
N TYR A 103 -2.01 0.97 1.66
CA TYR A 103 -3.47 1.06 1.55
C TYR A 103 -3.89 2.51 1.79
N VAL A 104 -4.78 3.00 0.95
CA VAL A 104 -5.34 4.35 1.07
C VAL A 104 -6.83 4.25 1.37
N THR A 105 -7.26 4.96 2.39
CA THR A 105 -8.68 5.15 2.70
C THR A 105 -9.02 6.60 2.46
N LEU A 106 -10.06 6.86 1.66
CA LEU A 106 -10.57 8.20 1.43
C LEU A 106 -11.64 8.51 2.48
N THR A 107 -11.46 9.58 3.23
CA THR A 107 -12.46 10.08 4.17
C THR A 107 -12.97 11.43 3.70
N ASP A 108 -14.28 11.59 3.67
CA ASP A 108 -14.91 12.88 3.41
C ASP A 108 -14.89 13.70 4.70
N ASN A 109 -14.15 14.79 4.69
CA ASN A 109 -14.00 15.65 5.87
C ASN A 109 -15.27 16.43 6.21
N SER A 110 -16.13 16.69 5.21
CA SER A 110 -17.41 17.38 5.39
C SER A 110 -18.52 16.43 5.88
N ASN A 111 -18.38 15.13 5.63
CA ASN A 111 -19.31 14.09 6.03
C ASN A 111 -18.57 12.77 6.26
N SER A 112 -18.15 12.52 7.48
CA SER A 112 -17.42 11.30 7.85
C SER A 112 -18.22 10.00 7.64
N GLY A 113 -19.56 10.12 7.55
CA GLY A 113 -20.47 9.03 7.23
C GLY A 113 -20.60 8.72 5.75
N ASN A 114 -19.99 9.51 4.86
CA ASN A 114 -20.07 9.31 3.42
C ASN A 114 -19.49 7.95 3.00
N ARG A 115 -20.26 7.21 2.21
CA ARG A 115 -19.86 5.90 1.64
C ARG A 115 -20.05 5.87 0.13
N SER A 116 -20.44 7.01 -0.45
CA SER A 116 -20.60 7.16 -1.90
C SER A 116 -19.25 7.42 -2.58
N ASN A 117 -19.26 7.55 -3.88
CA ASN A 117 -18.12 7.97 -4.69
C ASN A 117 -18.09 9.49 -4.97
N ARG A 118 -18.94 10.26 -4.30
CA ARG A 118 -19.04 11.71 -4.45
C ARG A 118 -18.68 12.40 -3.14
N LEU A 119 -17.77 13.36 -3.22
CA LEU A 119 -17.40 14.18 -2.06
C LEU A 119 -18.54 15.12 -1.71
N SER A 120 -18.86 15.25 -0.45
CA SER A 120 -19.82 16.23 0.03
C SER A 120 -19.22 17.64 -0.06
N LEU A 121 -20.03 18.60 -0.41
CA LEU A 121 -19.62 20.00 -0.37
C LEU A 121 -19.49 20.47 1.09
N THR A 122 -18.58 21.41 1.31
CA THR A 122 -18.43 22.01 2.65
C THR A 122 -19.67 22.82 3.03
N PRO A 123 -19.98 22.97 4.32
CA PRO A 123 -21.16 23.76 4.75
C PRO A 123 -21.19 25.21 4.23
N ASN A 124 -20.01 25.77 3.92
CA ASN A 124 -19.90 27.15 3.40
C ASN A 124 -19.92 27.19 1.86
N SER A 125 -20.16 26.06 1.19
CA SER A 125 -20.24 26.04 -0.27
C SER A 125 -21.62 26.55 -0.72
N GLU A 126 -21.61 27.52 -1.61
CA GLU A 126 -22.82 28.02 -2.28
C GLU A 126 -23.14 27.24 -3.57
N ALA A 127 -22.23 26.33 -3.99
CA ALA A 127 -22.44 25.53 -5.18
C ALA A 127 -23.54 24.49 -4.98
N SER A 128 -24.34 24.27 -6.00
CA SER A 128 -25.38 23.24 -6.05
C SER A 128 -25.35 22.49 -7.38
N GLY A 129 -25.82 21.24 -7.37
CA GLY A 129 -25.89 20.42 -8.57
C GLY A 129 -24.56 19.85 -9.06
N VAL A 130 -23.46 20.05 -8.34
CA VAL A 130 -22.11 19.55 -8.66
C VAL A 130 -21.55 18.74 -7.53
N ALA A 131 -20.67 17.81 -7.83
CA ALA A 131 -19.91 17.03 -6.83
C ALA A 131 -18.51 16.71 -7.36
N VAL A 132 -17.59 16.43 -6.47
CA VAL A 132 -16.22 16.02 -6.82
C VAL A 132 -16.08 14.51 -6.64
N GLN A 133 -15.42 13.86 -7.60
CA GLN A 133 -15.06 12.44 -7.51
C GLN A 133 -13.54 12.30 -7.55
N ILE A 134 -13.03 11.28 -6.86
CA ILE A 134 -11.64 10.87 -6.94
C ILE A 134 -11.59 9.56 -7.73
N LEU A 135 -10.78 9.54 -8.79
CA LEU A 135 -10.65 8.39 -9.66
C LEU A 135 -9.30 7.72 -9.47
N ARG A 136 -9.27 6.41 -9.66
CA ARG A 136 -8.05 5.63 -9.81
C ARG A 136 -8.17 4.78 -11.07
N ASN A 137 -7.25 4.98 -12.00
CA ASN A 137 -7.28 4.30 -13.32
C ASN A 137 -8.66 4.45 -14.02
N GLY A 138 -9.19 5.67 -14.01
CA GLY A 138 -10.50 5.98 -14.63
C GLY A 138 -11.74 5.50 -13.86
N SER A 139 -11.57 4.85 -12.70
CA SER A 139 -12.70 4.34 -11.90
C SER A 139 -12.89 5.16 -10.63
N PRO A 140 -14.13 5.64 -10.35
CA PRO A 140 -14.42 6.39 -9.13
C PRO A 140 -14.20 5.55 -7.87
N LEU A 141 -13.55 6.15 -6.87
CA LEU A 141 -13.32 5.55 -5.57
C LEU A 141 -14.44 5.94 -4.59
N ASN A 142 -14.82 4.99 -3.74
CA ASN A 142 -15.77 5.25 -2.67
C ASN A 142 -15.06 5.81 -1.43
N PHE A 143 -15.75 6.69 -0.71
CA PHE A 143 -15.32 7.21 0.59
C PHE A 143 -15.64 6.22 1.72
N GLY A 144 -14.92 6.38 2.82
CA GLY A 144 -15.13 5.64 4.06
C GLY A 144 -14.22 4.42 4.23
N PRO A 145 -14.15 3.88 5.46
CA PRO A 145 -13.31 2.76 5.77
C PRO A 145 -13.76 1.52 4.97
N ILE A 146 -12.79 0.76 4.49
CA ILE A 146 -13.04 -0.58 3.96
C ILE A 146 -13.53 -1.45 5.13
N PRO A 147 -14.74 -2.05 5.07
CA PRO A 147 -15.21 -2.93 6.14
C PRO A 147 -14.17 -4.04 6.40
N ALA A 148 -13.70 -4.18 7.63
CA ALA A 148 -12.97 -5.38 8.02
C ALA A 148 -13.98 -6.56 8.07
N PRO A 149 -13.68 -7.77 7.55
CA PRO A 149 -12.37 -8.29 7.15
C PRO A 149 -12.17 -8.49 5.65
N ARG A 150 -12.94 -7.87 4.80
CA ARG A 150 -12.67 -7.95 3.35
C ARG A 150 -11.50 -7.03 3.01
N ARG A 151 -10.30 -7.49 3.36
CA ARG A 151 -9.09 -7.06 2.67
C ARG A 151 -9.10 -7.68 1.26
N THR A 152 -10.12 -7.40 0.47
CA THR A 152 -9.98 -7.54 -0.96
C THR A 152 -8.94 -6.51 -1.34
N PRO A 153 -7.78 -6.91 -1.88
CA PRO A 153 -6.92 -5.97 -2.55
C PRO A 153 -7.85 -5.21 -3.50
N ILE A 154 -7.83 -3.88 -3.46
CA ILE A 154 -8.46 -3.10 -4.51
C ILE A 154 -7.97 -3.75 -5.78
N SER A 155 -8.88 -4.28 -6.60
CA SER A 155 -8.60 -5.05 -7.81
C SER A 155 -7.83 -4.17 -8.81
N GLY A 156 -6.58 -4.11 -8.62
CA GLY A 156 -5.50 -3.55 -9.37
C GLY A 156 -4.28 -4.18 -8.75
N LYS A 157 -3.36 -4.71 -9.55
CA LYS A 157 -2.11 -5.31 -9.07
C LYS A 157 -1.59 -4.51 -7.88
N PRO A 158 -1.29 -5.17 -6.73
CA PRO A 158 -0.66 -4.47 -5.62
C PRO A 158 0.56 -3.75 -6.19
N GLU A 159 0.60 -2.43 -6.03
CA GLU A 159 1.79 -1.68 -6.39
C GLU A 159 2.87 -2.10 -5.40
N THR A 160 3.73 -3.00 -5.85
CA THR A 160 4.88 -3.45 -5.08
C THR A 160 5.92 -2.35 -5.11
N PHE A 161 6.16 -1.74 -3.96
CA PHE A 161 7.24 -0.79 -3.79
C PHE A 161 8.55 -1.57 -3.76
N ARG A 162 9.35 -1.47 -4.84
CA ARG A 162 10.72 -1.97 -4.84
C ARG A 162 11.66 -0.89 -4.31
N LYS A 163 12.62 -1.30 -3.51
CA LYS A 163 13.62 -0.45 -2.88
C LYS A 163 14.55 0.29 -3.89
N ASP A 164 14.51 -0.10 -5.15
CA ASP A 164 15.50 0.31 -6.16
C ASP A 164 15.37 1.77 -6.61
N ARG A 165 14.26 2.44 -6.26
CA ARG A 165 14.10 3.88 -6.52
C ARG A 165 13.30 4.50 -5.37
N GLY A 166 13.92 5.40 -4.64
CA GLY A 166 13.42 5.98 -3.40
C GLY A 166 12.09 6.77 -3.47
N TYR A 167 11.32 6.67 -4.55
CA TYR A 167 10.07 7.39 -4.73
C TYR A 167 9.05 6.53 -5.48
N SER A 168 7.83 6.45 -4.93
CA SER A 168 6.68 5.88 -5.62
C SER A 168 5.57 6.90 -5.73
N ARG A 169 5.03 7.09 -6.92
CA ARG A 169 3.88 7.96 -7.20
C ARG A 169 2.65 7.09 -7.42
N PHE A 170 1.57 7.44 -6.77
CA PHE A 170 0.24 6.99 -7.19
C PHE A 170 -0.23 7.94 -8.29
N ARG A 171 -0.54 7.41 -9.43
CA ARG A 171 -1.24 8.12 -10.50
C ARG A 171 -2.68 7.62 -10.57
#